data_fc6ce81070368586648c7b796b9bbb0e
#
_entry.id   fc6ce81070368586648c7b796b9bbb0e
#
_cell.length_a   1.000
_cell.length_b   1.000
_cell.length_c   1.000
_cell.angle_alpha   90.00
_cell.angle_beta   90.00
_cell.angle_gamma   90.00
#
_symmetry.space_group_name_H-M   'P 1'
#
loop_
_entity.id
_entity.type
_entity.pdbx_description
1 polymer ?
#
loop_
_entity_poly.entity_id
_entity_poly.type
_entity_poly.pdbx_seq_one_letter_code
_entity_poly.pdbx_strand_id
1 'polypeptide(L)'
;MSKLPLLLLALLLPAAPALAKGAGHESGYTEDLDRHCQVWAPSMLTPYDYALRYSGGCRDGKAEGKGKAEWLYRYADMKVKAAWEGEFRNGVFLDGQKIKGSIEPAPGDRYVIAMGKAGGTDLHFVSRSRQDGPPVLCQVEQVALQAGKTDLSDDDAARRLLEAGARAYLAACPKETRSPDLGIFDEALRPRANGMLPNPVVRARYDIESGKLNGYSNEPARKAQQARQQAEYAEKQAAARKQFMDLSRQYGIATWITPRQLDENPFRWEGRTVGVIVRLERMLTRDTALVRSAQRDWSAPLQLSGIDPDFPDSKHSVLLVARVGKRERSADGRDEASYLTVQRVAHRTCERDGCGEWLLWWRGNNDELVWGEPFTAR
;
A
#
# COMPACT_ATOMS: atom_id res chain seq x y z
N MET A 1 -38.84 -48.87 23.92
CA MET A 1 -38.26 -47.70 23.24
C MET A 1 -36.80 -47.66 23.61
N SER A 2 -35.94 -48.23 22.76
CA SER A 2 -34.56 -48.57 23.03
C SER A 2 -33.66 -47.45 22.49
N LYS A 3 -32.83 -46.85 23.35
CA LYS A 3 -31.80 -45.88 22.99
C LYS A 3 -30.48 -46.59 22.68
N LEU A 4 -30.05 -46.57 21.43
CA LEU A 4 -28.72 -46.99 21.02
C LEU A 4 -27.71 -45.84 21.25
N PRO A 5 -26.52 -46.06 21.82
CA PRO A 5 -25.45 -45.09 21.85
C PRO A 5 -24.60 -45.20 20.58
N LEU A 6 -24.41 -44.05 19.90
CA LEU A 6 -23.46 -43.88 18.81
C LEU A 6 -22.02 -43.94 19.36
N LEU A 7 -21.29 -45.00 19.01
CA LEU A 7 -19.84 -45.08 19.22
C LEU A 7 -19.12 -44.24 18.16
N LEU A 8 -18.48 -43.13 18.57
CA LEU A 8 -17.54 -42.38 17.74
C LEU A 8 -16.22 -43.13 17.67
N LEU A 9 -15.95 -43.76 16.54
CA LEU A 9 -14.66 -44.35 16.21
C LEU A 9 -13.71 -43.22 15.79
N ALA A 10 -12.80 -42.79 16.69
CA ALA A 10 -11.72 -41.86 16.36
C ALA A 10 -10.64 -42.59 15.55
N LEU A 11 -10.59 -42.34 14.25
CA LEU A 11 -9.52 -42.76 13.35
C LEU A 11 -8.24 -41.99 13.69
N LEU A 12 -7.33 -42.61 14.41
CA LEU A 12 -5.94 -42.15 14.55
C LEU A 12 -5.22 -42.36 13.21
N LEU A 13 -5.17 -41.32 12.38
CA LEU A 13 -4.28 -41.28 11.23
C LEU A 13 -2.83 -41.12 11.73
N PRO A 14 -1.89 -42.01 11.36
CA PRO A 14 -0.49 -41.75 11.65
C PRO A 14 -0.02 -40.52 10.93
N ALA A 15 0.55 -39.54 11.67
CA ALA A 15 1.22 -38.41 11.13
C ALA A 15 2.36 -38.91 10.22
N ALA A 16 2.22 -38.70 8.92
CA ALA A 16 3.30 -38.95 7.98
C ALA A 16 4.50 -38.05 8.38
N PRO A 17 5.73 -38.64 8.46
CA PRO A 17 6.90 -37.81 8.70
C PRO A 17 7.00 -36.75 7.59
N ALA A 18 7.07 -35.50 7.99
CA ALA A 18 7.35 -34.41 7.07
C ALA A 18 8.66 -34.75 6.36
N LEU A 19 8.59 -35.02 5.05
CA LEU A 19 9.75 -35.15 4.19
C LEU A 19 10.64 -33.94 4.41
N ALA A 20 11.79 -34.17 5.05
CA ALA A 20 12.83 -33.18 5.22
C ALA A 20 13.12 -32.60 3.82
N LYS A 21 12.80 -31.35 3.60
CA LYS A 21 13.27 -30.58 2.45
C LYS A 21 14.77 -30.81 2.37
N GLY A 22 15.27 -31.21 1.21
CA GLY A 22 16.66 -31.53 0.97
C GLY A 22 17.57 -30.52 1.66
N ALA A 23 18.51 -31.03 2.46
CA ALA A 23 19.54 -30.24 3.13
C ALA A 23 20.40 -29.58 2.03
N GLY A 24 19.97 -28.45 1.52
CA GLY A 24 20.76 -27.58 0.69
C GLY A 24 21.88 -26.98 1.54
N HIS A 25 22.91 -26.47 0.92
CA HIS A 25 24.02 -25.75 1.54
C HIS A 25 23.52 -24.42 2.18
N GLU A 26 22.68 -24.51 3.22
CA GLU A 26 22.15 -23.36 3.93
C GLU A 26 22.91 -23.16 5.25
N SER A 27 23.18 -21.89 5.58
CA SER A 27 23.73 -21.54 6.90
C SER A 27 22.80 -21.99 8.02
N GLY A 28 23.37 -22.47 9.10
CA GLY A 28 22.58 -22.99 10.22
C GLY A 28 23.41 -23.32 11.46
N TYR A 29 22.71 -23.63 12.56
CA TYR A 29 23.38 -24.15 13.74
C TYR A 29 23.82 -25.58 13.50
N THR A 30 25.12 -25.82 13.78
CA THR A 30 25.73 -27.17 13.78
C THR A 30 26.01 -27.54 15.19
N GLU A 31 25.53 -28.74 15.56
CA GLU A 31 25.75 -29.33 16.89
C GLU A 31 27.13 -29.94 17.00
N ASP A 32 27.79 -29.69 18.12
CA ASP A 32 29.07 -30.32 18.49
C ASP A 32 28.91 -31.82 18.74
N LEU A 33 29.92 -32.62 18.32
CA LEU A 33 29.89 -34.07 18.43
C LEU A 33 29.88 -34.58 19.89
N ASP A 34 30.47 -33.81 20.81
CA ASP A 34 30.73 -34.29 22.16
C ASP A 34 29.85 -33.71 23.27
N ARG A 35 29.32 -32.49 23.07
CA ARG A 35 28.69 -31.71 24.14
C ARG A 35 27.30 -31.15 23.83
N HIS A 36 26.79 -31.39 22.65
CA HIS A 36 25.52 -30.83 22.15
C HIS A 36 25.42 -29.30 22.19
N CYS A 37 26.58 -28.62 22.09
CA CYS A 37 26.67 -27.19 22.00
C CYS A 37 26.67 -26.79 20.53
N GLN A 38 25.84 -25.81 20.17
CA GLN A 38 25.63 -25.39 18.77
C GLN A 38 26.50 -24.21 18.43
N VAL A 39 27.14 -24.24 17.27
CA VAL A 39 27.84 -23.12 16.64
C VAL A 39 27.17 -22.80 15.32
N TRP A 40 26.99 -21.53 15.03
CA TRP A 40 26.46 -21.11 13.76
C TRP A 40 27.49 -21.28 12.64
N ALA A 41 27.12 -22.07 11.66
CA ALA A 41 27.90 -22.33 10.46
C ALA A 41 27.40 -21.49 9.30
N PRO A 42 28.27 -20.77 8.59
CA PRO A 42 27.93 -20.18 7.28
C PRO A 42 27.67 -21.28 6.26
N SER A 43 27.06 -20.92 5.13
CA SER A 43 26.62 -21.86 4.09
C SER A 43 27.70 -22.80 3.56
N MET A 44 28.96 -22.44 3.67
CA MET A 44 30.09 -23.30 3.26
C MET A 44 30.57 -24.31 4.31
N LEU A 45 30.13 -24.19 5.56
CA LEU A 45 30.49 -25.12 6.64
C LEU A 45 29.26 -25.87 7.15
N THR A 46 28.42 -26.32 6.23
CA THR A 46 27.16 -26.98 6.57
C THR A 46 27.35 -28.31 7.32
N PRO A 47 26.39 -28.71 8.15
CA PRO A 47 26.44 -30.01 8.83
C PRO A 47 26.51 -31.23 7.91
N TYR A 48 26.13 -31.02 6.63
CA TYR A 48 26.20 -32.07 5.63
C TYR A 48 27.64 -32.50 5.34
N ASP A 49 28.52 -31.52 5.08
CA ASP A 49 29.91 -31.75 4.69
C ASP A 49 30.86 -31.76 5.88
N TYR A 50 30.48 -31.13 6.99
CA TYR A 50 31.36 -30.93 8.14
C TYR A 50 30.73 -31.44 9.44
N ALA A 51 31.58 -32.00 10.28
CA ALA A 51 31.30 -32.21 11.69
C ALA A 51 31.94 -31.07 12.50
N LEU A 52 31.33 -30.73 13.62
CA LEU A 52 31.85 -29.70 14.53
C LEU A 52 32.43 -30.38 15.78
N ARG A 53 33.64 -29.96 16.19
CA ARG A 53 34.16 -30.16 17.54
C ARG A 53 34.30 -28.78 18.18
N TYR A 54 33.65 -28.61 19.32
CA TYR A 54 33.70 -27.33 20.04
C TYR A 54 34.25 -27.54 21.45
N SER A 55 35.17 -26.65 21.86
CA SER A 55 35.68 -26.58 23.22
C SER A 55 35.54 -25.18 23.76
N GLY A 56 34.67 -24.99 24.75
CA GLY A 56 34.41 -23.64 25.31
C GLY A 56 33.15 -23.63 26.17
N GLY A 57 32.69 -22.43 26.50
CA GLY A 57 31.45 -22.21 27.24
C GLY A 57 30.20 -22.48 26.37
N CYS A 58 29.14 -22.98 26.99
CA CYS A 58 27.87 -23.23 26.35
C CYS A 58 26.74 -22.65 27.22
N ARG A 59 25.88 -21.81 26.62
CA ARG A 59 24.72 -21.23 27.27
C ARG A 59 23.47 -21.50 26.40
N ASP A 60 22.43 -22.01 27.00
CA ASP A 60 21.17 -22.32 26.29
C ASP A 60 21.39 -23.20 25.03
N GLY A 61 22.32 -24.17 25.13
CA GLY A 61 22.70 -25.04 24.03
C GLY A 61 23.56 -24.41 22.93
N LYS A 62 24.05 -23.17 23.11
CA LYS A 62 24.84 -22.44 22.11
C LYS A 62 26.19 -22.03 22.66
N ALA A 63 27.20 -21.97 21.78
CA ALA A 63 28.53 -21.52 22.12
C ALA A 63 28.50 -20.08 22.66
N GLU A 64 29.13 -19.87 23.83
CA GLU A 64 29.15 -18.57 24.51
C GLU A 64 30.51 -18.36 25.22
N GLY A 65 31.04 -17.14 25.09
CA GLY A 65 32.33 -16.76 25.67
C GLY A 65 33.51 -17.31 24.85
N LYS A 66 34.67 -17.49 25.52
CA LYS A 66 35.89 -17.99 24.86
C LYS A 66 35.75 -19.47 24.53
N GLY A 67 36.20 -19.83 23.31
CA GLY A 67 36.14 -21.21 22.84
C GLY A 67 36.89 -21.41 21.55
N LYS A 68 36.93 -22.67 21.11
CA LYS A 68 37.50 -23.10 19.84
C LYS A 68 36.53 -24.03 19.14
N ALA A 69 36.18 -23.69 17.88
CA ALA A 69 35.39 -24.52 16.99
C ALA A 69 36.28 -25.07 15.89
N GLU A 70 36.28 -26.36 15.70
CA GLU A 70 37.03 -27.04 14.62
C GLU A 70 36.01 -27.70 13.69
N TRP A 71 36.07 -27.35 12.41
CA TRP A 71 35.24 -27.91 11.36
C TRP A 71 35.96 -29.04 10.67
N LEU A 72 35.43 -30.25 10.83
CA LEU A 72 36.06 -31.49 10.39
C LEU A 72 35.38 -31.98 9.11
N TYR A 73 36.12 -32.09 8.03
CA TYR A 73 35.57 -32.53 6.74
C TYR A 73 35.24 -34.03 6.77
N ARG A 74 33.97 -34.36 6.60
CA ARG A 74 33.46 -35.73 6.76
C ARG A 74 34.00 -36.73 5.74
N TYR A 75 34.35 -36.26 4.56
CA TYR A 75 34.80 -37.07 3.43
C TYR A 75 36.32 -37.22 3.32
N ALA A 76 37.10 -36.71 4.31
CA ALA A 76 38.53 -36.78 4.34
C ALA A 76 39.06 -37.09 5.74
N ASP A 77 38.71 -38.28 6.25
CA ASP A 77 39.15 -38.81 7.55
C ASP A 77 39.02 -37.80 8.71
N MET A 78 37.95 -37.01 8.69
CA MET A 78 37.70 -36.02 9.73
C MET A 78 38.83 -35.01 9.93
N LYS A 79 39.55 -34.67 8.86
CA LYS A 79 40.60 -33.63 8.93
C LYS A 79 39.99 -32.26 9.20
N VAL A 80 40.69 -31.49 10.07
CA VAL A 80 40.31 -30.11 10.35
C VAL A 80 40.48 -29.27 9.09
N LYS A 81 39.39 -28.73 8.62
CA LYS A 81 39.34 -27.85 7.44
C LYS A 81 39.38 -26.37 7.82
N ALA A 82 38.73 -26.01 8.90
CA ALA A 82 38.74 -24.66 9.45
C ALA A 82 38.72 -24.75 10.99
N ALA A 83 39.36 -23.78 11.62
CA ALA A 83 39.36 -23.64 13.07
C ALA A 83 39.15 -22.18 13.44
N TRP A 84 38.22 -21.93 14.34
CA TRP A 84 37.90 -20.62 14.87
C TRP A 84 38.19 -20.62 16.38
N GLU A 85 39.04 -19.74 16.81
CA GLU A 85 39.42 -19.62 18.22
C GLU A 85 39.22 -18.18 18.69
N GLY A 86 38.45 -17.99 19.75
CA GLY A 86 38.15 -16.66 20.25
C GLY A 86 36.82 -16.58 21.00
N GLU A 87 36.14 -15.45 20.90
CA GLU A 87 34.87 -15.20 21.56
C GLU A 87 33.68 -15.62 20.69
N PHE A 88 32.75 -16.34 21.30
CA PHE A 88 31.47 -16.73 20.73
C PHE A 88 30.32 -16.04 21.48
N ARG A 89 29.24 -15.73 20.79
CA ARG A 89 28.02 -15.21 21.37
C ARG A 89 26.81 -15.77 20.63
N ASN A 90 25.86 -16.35 21.37
CA ASN A 90 24.68 -17.01 20.78
C ASN A 90 25.05 -17.99 19.64
N GLY A 91 26.14 -18.72 19.83
CA GLY A 91 26.70 -19.65 18.81
C GLY A 91 27.49 -19.00 17.69
N VAL A 92 27.54 -17.68 17.59
CA VAL A 92 28.22 -16.96 16.51
C VAL A 92 29.66 -16.61 16.93
N PHE A 93 30.64 -16.95 16.07
CA PHE A 93 32.04 -16.58 16.25
C PHE A 93 32.26 -15.10 15.93
N LEU A 94 32.84 -14.32 16.85
CA LEU A 94 32.99 -12.87 16.70
C LEU A 94 34.26 -12.40 16.00
N ASP A 95 35.23 -13.26 15.80
CA ASP A 95 36.52 -12.98 15.12
C ASP A 95 37.23 -11.70 15.66
N GLY A 96 37.29 -11.57 16.97
CA GLY A 96 37.92 -10.41 17.63
C GLY A 96 37.13 -9.10 17.53
N GLN A 97 35.95 -9.08 16.91
CA GLN A 97 35.14 -7.88 16.78
C GLN A 97 34.46 -7.55 18.12
N LYS A 98 34.45 -6.25 18.46
CA LYS A 98 33.80 -5.74 19.69
C LYS A 98 32.33 -5.46 19.47
N ILE A 99 31.50 -6.50 19.39
CA ILE A 99 30.06 -6.39 19.33
C ILE A 99 29.52 -6.29 20.76
N LYS A 100 28.91 -5.15 21.13
CA LYS A 100 28.39 -4.92 22.49
C LYS A 100 27.00 -5.52 22.70
N GLY A 101 26.13 -5.46 21.70
CA GLY A 101 24.76 -5.95 21.75
C GLY A 101 24.61 -7.44 21.47
N SER A 102 23.37 -7.90 21.46
CA SER A 102 23.05 -9.25 20.99
C SER A 102 23.35 -9.41 19.51
N ILE A 103 23.72 -10.63 19.13
CA ILE A 103 23.85 -11.02 17.72
C ILE A 103 22.96 -12.23 17.50
N GLU A 104 22.12 -12.15 16.47
CA GLU A 104 21.25 -13.23 16.06
C GLU A 104 21.52 -13.56 14.59
N PRO A 105 21.85 -14.83 14.29
CA PRO A 105 22.04 -15.24 12.91
C PRO A 105 20.69 -15.26 12.16
N ALA A 106 20.77 -14.97 10.86
CA ALA A 106 19.65 -14.99 9.96
C ALA A 106 20.04 -15.72 8.65
N PRO A 107 19.08 -16.28 7.92
CA PRO A 107 19.34 -17.01 6.67
C PRO A 107 20.11 -16.18 5.65
N GLY A 108 20.89 -16.87 4.81
CA GLY A 108 21.71 -16.25 3.76
C GLY A 108 22.95 -15.55 4.31
N ASP A 109 23.59 -16.16 5.32
CA ASP A 109 24.82 -15.69 5.96
C ASP A 109 24.73 -14.27 6.51
N ARG A 110 23.54 -13.89 6.99
CA ARG A 110 23.25 -12.62 7.60
C ARG A 110 23.19 -12.70 9.11
N TYR A 111 23.39 -11.57 9.75
CA TYR A 111 23.36 -11.42 11.20
C TYR A 111 22.65 -10.13 11.56
N VAL A 112 21.72 -10.24 12.53
CA VAL A 112 21.05 -9.09 13.14
C VAL A 112 21.78 -8.73 14.41
N ILE A 113 22.43 -7.57 14.41
CA ILE A 113 23.30 -7.10 15.51
C ILE A 113 22.61 -5.92 16.19
N ALA A 114 22.28 -6.05 17.47
CA ALA A 114 21.71 -4.95 18.26
C ALA A 114 22.79 -3.89 18.52
N MET A 115 22.51 -2.65 18.12
CA MET A 115 23.43 -1.52 18.22
C MET A 115 23.03 -0.50 19.31
N GLY A 116 21.97 -0.76 20.05
CA GLY A 116 21.39 0.15 21.03
C GLY A 116 20.24 0.95 20.46
N LYS A 117 20.23 2.27 20.62
CA LYS A 117 19.13 3.14 20.19
C LYS A 117 19.59 4.27 19.28
N ALA A 118 18.74 4.62 18.31
CA ALA A 118 18.86 5.82 17.50
C ALA A 118 17.49 6.49 17.38
N GLY A 119 17.42 7.81 17.57
CA GLY A 119 16.15 8.53 17.53
C GLY A 119 15.11 8.06 18.57
N GLY A 120 15.57 7.43 19.69
CA GLY A 120 14.70 6.88 20.73
C GLY A 120 14.19 5.45 20.46
N THR A 121 14.45 4.87 19.31
CA THR A 121 14.02 3.52 18.92
C THR A 121 15.20 2.54 18.85
N ASP A 122 14.90 1.24 18.90
CA ASP A 122 15.93 0.22 18.84
C ASP A 122 16.57 0.18 17.44
N LEU A 123 17.91 0.16 17.44
CA LEU A 123 18.76 0.15 16.26
C LEU A 123 19.42 -1.22 16.11
N HIS A 124 19.37 -1.77 14.92
CA HIS A 124 20.06 -2.99 14.54
C HIS A 124 20.82 -2.79 13.24
N PHE A 125 21.96 -3.49 13.12
CA PHE A 125 22.63 -3.67 11.83
C PHE A 125 22.32 -5.07 11.30
N VAL A 126 21.85 -5.17 10.08
CA VAL A 126 21.80 -6.42 9.34
C VAL A 126 23.10 -6.50 8.54
N SER A 127 24.00 -7.31 9.03
CA SER A 127 25.32 -7.50 8.43
C SER A 127 25.42 -8.85 7.75
N ARG A 128 26.31 -8.97 6.78
CA ARG A 128 26.63 -10.23 6.13
C ARG A 128 28.04 -10.69 6.50
N SER A 129 28.27 -11.99 6.53
CA SER A 129 29.65 -12.50 6.58
C SER A 129 30.41 -12.17 5.28
N ARG A 130 31.73 -12.01 5.38
CA ARG A 130 32.57 -12.17 4.19
C ARG A 130 32.51 -13.63 3.77
N GLN A 131 32.71 -13.91 2.47
CA GLN A 131 32.73 -15.27 1.94
C GLN A 131 33.26 -16.26 2.99
N ASP A 132 32.36 -17.08 3.55
CA ASP A 132 32.67 -18.23 4.40
C ASP A 132 33.26 -17.94 5.81
N GLY A 133 33.13 -16.71 6.27
CA GLY A 133 33.69 -16.26 7.53
C GLY A 133 32.67 -15.79 8.56
N PRO A 134 33.16 -15.28 9.69
CA PRO A 134 32.35 -14.69 10.73
C PRO A 134 31.68 -13.39 10.26
N PRO A 135 30.66 -12.89 11.00
CA PRO A 135 30.02 -11.61 10.68
C PRO A 135 31.02 -10.47 10.65
N VAL A 136 30.80 -9.51 9.78
CA VAL A 136 31.58 -8.27 9.76
C VAL A 136 30.69 -7.11 10.16
N LEU A 137 30.96 -6.51 11.34
CA LEU A 137 30.10 -5.48 11.93
C LEU A 137 29.77 -4.33 10.96
N CYS A 138 30.78 -3.86 10.21
CA CYS A 138 30.61 -2.73 9.28
C CYS A 138 30.33 -3.15 7.83
N GLN A 139 30.13 -4.43 7.54
CA GLN A 139 29.61 -4.89 6.27
C GLN A 139 28.06 -4.92 6.32
N VAL A 140 27.47 -3.74 6.56
CA VAL A 140 26.05 -3.60 6.78
C VAL A 140 25.31 -3.59 5.44
N GLU A 141 24.36 -4.52 5.28
CA GLU A 141 23.41 -4.49 4.17
C GLU A 141 22.27 -3.50 4.48
N GLN A 142 21.82 -3.49 5.73
CA GLN A 142 20.70 -2.64 6.14
C GLN A 142 20.90 -2.14 7.59
N VAL A 143 20.69 -0.86 7.77
CA VAL A 143 20.48 -0.23 9.07
C VAL A 143 19.00 -0.30 9.38
N ALA A 144 18.63 -1.06 10.38
CA ALA A 144 17.25 -1.35 10.74
C ALA A 144 16.84 -0.65 12.04
N LEU A 145 15.75 0.09 12.01
CA LEU A 145 15.17 0.82 13.13
C LEU A 145 13.80 0.24 13.44
N GLN A 146 13.47 0.06 14.72
CA GLN A 146 12.12 -0.32 15.10
C GLN A 146 11.26 0.94 15.23
N ALA A 147 10.02 0.90 14.71
CA ALA A 147 9.12 2.04 14.77
C ALA A 147 8.82 2.51 16.21
N GLY A 148 8.72 1.55 17.14
CA GLY A 148 8.40 1.83 18.53
C GLY A 148 7.04 2.53 18.64
N LYS A 149 7.05 3.76 19.18
CA LYS A 149 5.85 4.61 19.31
C LYS A 149 5.80 5.73 18.27
N THR A 150 6.70 5.74 17.29
CA THR A 150 6.77 6.77 16.25
C THR A 150 5.58 6.63 15.31
N ASP A 151 4.86 7.72 15.08
CA ASP A 151 3.83 7.77 14.04
C ASP A 151 4.50 7.85 12.67
N LEU A 152 4.51 6.73 11.96
CA LEU A 152 5.09 6.64 10.62
C LEU A 152 4.21 7.25 9.53
N SER A 153 2.98 7.65 9.82
CA SER A 153 2.16 8.43 8.89
C SER A 153 2.62 9.89 8.78
N ASP A 154 3.39 10.37 9.76
CA ASP A 154 4.16 11.62 9.69
C ASP A 154 5.47 11.37 8.92
N ASP A 155 5.51 11.87 7.70
CA ASP A 155 6.65 11.68 6.79
C ASP A 155 7.94 12.31 7.32
N ASP A 156 7.83 13.45 7.98
CA ASP A 156 8.98 14.14 8.57
C ASP A 156 9.53 13.38 9.79
N ALA A 157 8.66 12.80 10.61
CA ALA A 157 9.09 11.97 11.75
C ALA A 157 9.83 10.72 11.24
N ALA A 158 9.32 10.06 10.21
CA ALA A 158 9.96 8.91 9.60
C ALA A 158 11.35 9.25 9.01
N ARG A 159 11.47 10.39 8.31
CA ARG A 159 12.76 10.88 7.77
C ARG A 159 13.77 11.16 8.88
N ARG A 160 13.39 11.89 9.92
CA ARG A 160 14.26 12.17 11.07
C ARG A 160 14.78 10.88 11.73
N LEU A 161 13.93 9.85 11.81
CA LEU A 161 14.32 8.56 12.36
C LEU A 161 15.35 7.85 11.48
N LEU A 162 15.16 7.81 10.15
CA LEU A 162 16.16 7.26 9.21
C LEU A 162 17.49 8.01 9.29
N GLU A 163 17.47 9.33 9.35
CA GLU A 163 18.67 10.14 9.51
C GLU A 163 19.40 9.87 10.83
N ALA A 164 18.65 9.62 11.92
CA ALA A 164 19.25 9.23 13.18
C ALA A 164 19.94 7.87 13.07
N GLY A 165 19.35 6.90 12.36
CA GLY A 165 19.96 5.62 12.04
C GLY A 165 21.24 5.77 11.20
N ALA A 166 21.19 6.62 10.17
CA ALA A 166 22.37 6.90 9.34
C ALA A 166 23.53 7.51 10.14
N ARG A 167 23.25 8.49 11.00
CA ARG A 167 24.27 9.07 11.90
C ARG A 167 24.85 8.03 12.85
N ALA A 168 24.03 7.15 13.40
CA ALA A 168 24.51 6.08 14.28
C ALA A 168 25.38 5.07 13.54
N TYR A 169 25.04 4.75 12.28
CA TYR A 169 25.86 3.92 11.41
C TYR A 169 27.22 4.54 11.15
N LEU A 170 27.30 5.81 10.74
CA LEU A 170 28.55 6.50 10.49
C LEU A 170 29.43 6.59 11.75
N ALA A 171 28.83 6.78 12.91
CA ALA A 171 29.54 6.79 14.19
C ALA A 171 30.13 5.42 14.54
N ALA A 172 29.43 4.34 14.24
CA ALA A 172 29.88 2.98 14.49
C ALA A 172 30.90 2.48 13.45
N CYS A 173 30.78 2.94 12.19
CA CYS A 173 31.57 2.49 11.05
C CYS A 173 32.20 3.67 10.28
N PRO A 174 33.10 4.45 10.89
CA PRO A 174 33.58 5.73 10.35
C PRO A 174 34.52 5.57 9.10
N LYS A 175 34.95 4.37 8.81
CA LYS A 175 35.83 4.08 7.64
C LYS A 175 35.03 3.46 6.47
N GLU A 176 33.76 3.25 6.65
CA GLU A 176 32.93 2.66 5.61
C GLU A 176 32.51 3.73 4.59
N THR A 177 32.65 3.40 3.33
CA THR A 177 32.30 4.29 2.21
C THR A 177 31.04 3.86 1.47
N ARG A 178 30.49 2.69 1.79
CA ARG A 178 29.28 2.19 1.16
C ARG A 178 28.05 2.83 1.77
N SER A 179 27.22 3.36 0.92
CA SER A 179 25.91 3.89 1.28
C SER A 179 24.98 2.76 1.76
N PRO A 180 24.57 2.74 3.04
CA PRO A 180 23.73 1.68 3.59
C PRO A 180 22.28 1.86 3.14
N ASP A 181 21.58 0.74 3.00
CA ASP A 181 20.13 0.78 2.96
C ASP A 181 19.59 0.98 4.39
N LEU A 182 18.59 1.86 4.53
CA LEU A 182 17.93 2.16 5.80
C LEU A 182 16.51 1.62 5.78
N GLY A 183 16.06 1.07 6.89
CA GLY A 183 14.69 0.58 7.02
C GLY A 183 14.09 0.85 8.39
N ILE A 184 12.80 1.25 8.43
CA ILE A 184 12.01 1.26 9.66
C ILE A 184 11.02 0.10 9.60
N PHE A 185 10.96 -0.66 10.67
CA PHE A 185 10.15 -1.86 10.80
C PHE A 185 9.09 -1.65 11.86
N ASP A 186 7.85 -2.01 11.58
CA ASP A 186 6.72 -1.98 12.50
C ASP A 186 6.57 -3.30 13.29
N GLU A 187 7.27 -4.33 12.86
CA GLU A 187 7.36 -5.63 13.56
C GLU A 187 8.80 -5.92 14.03
N ALA A 188 8.92 -6.88 14.96
CA ALA A 188 10.24 -7.29 15.46
C ALA A 188 11.13 -7.84 14.34
N LEU A 189 12.39 -7.41 14.32
CA LEU A 189 13.38 -7.82 13.32
C LEU A 189 13.90 -9.24 13.64
N ARG A 190 13.05 -10.23 13.39
CA ARG A 190 13.36 -11.67 13.57
C ARG A 190 13.05 -12.43 12.30
N PRO A 191 13.82 -13.50 11.98
CA PRO A 191 13.47 -14.37 10.88
C PRO A 191 12.05 -14.94 11.04
N ARG A 192 11.24 -14.84 10.01
CA ARG A 192 9.91 -15.47 9.93
C ARG A 192 10.05 -16.98 9.77
N ALA A 193 8.96 -17.74 9.86
CA ALA A 193 8.94 -19.18 9.67
C ALA A 193 9.53 -19.66 8.33
N ASN A 194 9.49 -18.80 7.29
CA ASN A 194 10.12 -19.04 6.00
C ASN A 194 11.62 -18.63 5.95
N GLY A 195 12.19 -18.26 7.08
CA GLY A 195 13.59 -17.83 7.18
C GLY A 195 13.89 -16.40 6.70
N MET A 196 12.91 -15.67 6.16
CA MET A 196 13.13 -14.30 5.68
C MET A 196 12.97 -13.29 6.82
N LEU A 197 13.77 -12.23 6.79
CA LEU A 197 13.54 -11.06 7.63
C LEU A 197 12.28 -10.30 7.15
N PRO A 198 11.57 -9.61 8.05
CA PRO A 198 10.46 -8.73 7.65
C PRO A 198 10.93 -7.66 6.66
N ASN A 199 9.99 -7.12 5.90
CA ASN A 199 10.28 -5.99 5.03
C ASN A 199 10.09 -4.67 5.81
N PRO A 200 10.93 -3.66 5.58
CA PRO A 200 10.72 -2.36 6.17
C PRO A 200 9.48 -1.68 5.58
N VAL A 201 8.68 -1.02 6.43
CA VAL A 201 7.52 -0.22 6.01
C VAL A 201 7.91 1.20 5.56
N VAL A 202 9.09 1.68 6.01
CA VAL A 202 9.75 2.88 5.48
C VAL A 202 11.16 2.48 5.06
N ARG A 203 11.60 2.92 3.90
CA ARG A 203 12.93 2.61 3.38
C ARG A 203 13.56 3.79 2.66
N ALA A 204 14.87 3.85 2.70
CA ALA A 204 15.69 4.76 1.91
C ALA A 204 17.11 4.20 1.80
N ARG A 205 17.91 4.76 0.92
CA ARG A 205 19.37 4.60 0.91
C ARG A 205 20.00 5.90 1.36
N TYR A 206 20.90 5.84 2.33
CA TYR A 206 21.67 7.01 2.74
C TYR A 206 22.90 7.16 1.86
N ASP A 207 22.96 8.25 1.15
CA ASP A 207 24.15 8.61 0.37
C ASP A 207 25.14 9.33 1.28
N ILE A 208 26.28 8.68 1.50
CA ILE A 208 27.32 9.18 2.41
C ILE A 208 27.97 10.46 1.86
N GLU A 209 28.16 10.56 0.54
CA GLU A 209 28.83 11.70 -0.09
C GLU A 209 27.98 12.97 -0.02
N SER A 210 26.70 12.86 -0.35
CA SER A 210 25.79 14.00 -0.34
C SER A 210 25.10 14.24 1.01
N GLY A 211 25.14 13.28 1.93
CA GLY A 211 24.41 13.32 3.21
C GLY A 211 22.89 13.24 3.07
N LYS A 212 22.37 12.73 1.96
CA LYS A 212 20.93 12.73 1.65
C LYS A 212 20.33 11.32 1.63
N LEU A 213 19.02 11.29 1.86
CA LEU A 213 18.20 10.08 1.69
C LEU A 213 17.73 9.97 0.23
N ASN A 214 18.15 8.92 -0.46
CA ASN A 214 17.75 8.60 -1.82
C ASN A 214 16.76 7.41 -1.84
N GLY A 215 15.87 7.35 -2.84
CA GLY A 215 14.92 6.25 -2.99
C GLY A 215 13.96 6.10 -1.80
N TYR A 216 13.65 7.21 -1.13
CA TYR A 216 12.74 7.22 0.03
C TYR A 216 11.34 6.71 -0.35
N SER A 217 10.79 5.84 0.49
CA SER A 217 9.43 5.31 0.38
C SER A 217 8.86 5.09 1.77
N ASN A 218 7.66 5.61 2.01
CA ASN A 218 6.92 5.49 3.27
C ASN A 218 5.52 4.93 2.98
N GLU A 219 5.31 3.65 3.25
CA GLU A 219 4.03 2.99 3.01
C GLU A 219 2.92 3.45 3.97
N PRO A 220 3.14 3.59 5.29
CA PRO A 220 2.18 4.18 6.22
C PRO A 220 1.68 5.57 5.81
N ALA A 221 2.58 6.49 5.44
CA ALA A 221 2.20 7.84 5.01
C ALA A 221 1.36 7.79 3.72
N ARG A 222 1.74 6.95 2.76
CA ARG A 222 0.98 6.76 1.52
C ARG A 222 -0.42 6.21 1.79
N LYS A 223 -0.55 5.21 2.68
CA LYS A 223 -1.86 4.65 3.07
C LYS A 223 -2.73 5.71 3.77
N ALA A 224 -2.15 6.50 4.67
CA ALA A 224 -2.85 7.58 5.35
C ALA A 224 -3.32 8.66 4.38
N GLN A 225 -2.49 9.05 3.41
CA GLN A 225 -2.86 9.99 2.36
C GLN A 225 -4.00 9.46 1.48
N GLN A 226 -3.92 8.21 1.05
CA GLN A 226 -4.99 7.56 0.27
C GLN A 226 -6.31 7.51 1.05
N ALA A 227 -6.27 7.16 2.33
CA ALA A 227 -7.45 7.15 3.19
C ALA A 227 -8.11 8.53 3.31
N ARG A 228 -7.29 9.60 3.48
CA ARG A 228 -7.78 11.00 3.49
C ARG A 228 -8.45 11.37 2.16
N GLN A 229 -7.80 11.07 1.04
CA GLN A 229 -8.37 11.35 -0.29
C GLN A 229 -9.68 10.59 -0.52
N GLN A 230 -9.76 9.33 -0.09
CA GLN A 230 -11.00 8.55 -0.19
C GLN A 230 -12.11 9.15 0.69
N ALA A 231 -11.79 9.59 1.91
CA ALA A 231 -12.75 10.23 2.79
C ALA A 231 -13.27 11.56 2.22
N GLU A 232 -12.38 12.43 1.73
CA GLU A 232 -12.75 13.68 1.06
C GLU A 232 -13.62 13.43 -0.19
N TYR A 233 -13.28 12.41 -0.97
CA TYR A 233 -14.06 12.02 -2.13
C TYR A 233 -15.45 11.53 -1.72
N ALA A 234 -15.56 10.68 -0.71
CA ALA A 234 -16.83 10.19 -0.19
C ALA A 234 -17.70 11.33 0.37
N GLU A 235 -17.12 12.31 1.06
CA GLU A 235 -17.82 13.49 1.55
C GLU A 235 -18.38 14.33 0.40
N LYS A 236 -17.54 14.63 -0.61
CA LYS A 236 -17.99 15.34 -1.83
C LYS A 236 -19.11 14.58 -2.54
N GLN A 237 -19.03 13.25 -2.62
CA GLN A 237 -20.11 12.42 -3.17
C GLN A 237 -21.39 12.54 -2.38
N ALA A 238 -21.32 12.45 -1.06
CA ALA A 238 -22.50 12.54 -0.20
C ALA A 238 -23.16 13.92 -0.32
N ALA A 239 -22.37 15.00 -0.34
CA ALA A 239 -22.88 16.37 -0.50
C ALA A 239 -23.59 16.56 -1.84
N ALA A 240 -22.97 16.13 -2.95
CA ALA A 240 -23.56 16.22 -4.27
C ALA A 240 -24.83 15.38 -4.39
N ARG A 241 -24.83 14.13 -3.88
CA ARG A 241 -26.02 13.28 -3.85
C ARG A 241 -27.17 13.92 -3.09
N LYS A 242 -26.89 14.53 -1.93
CA LYS A 242 -27.91 15.26 -1.15
C LYS A 242 -28.52 16.39 -1.98
N GLN A 243 -27.70 17.18 -2.66
CA GLN A 243 -28.15 18.28 -3.52
C GLN A 243 -29.12 17.82 -4.61
N PHE A 244 -28.80 16.74 -5.31
CA PHE A 244 -29.68 16.17 -6.33
C PHE A 244 -30.99 15.65 -5.72
N MET A 245 -30.93 14.97 -4.59
CA MET A 245 -32.11 14.46 -3.91
C MET A 245 -33.06 15.59 -3.43
N ASP A 246 -32.46 16.66 -2.91
CA ASP A 246 -33.24 17.82 -2.44
C ASP A 246 -33.95 18.51 -3.61
N LEU A 247 -33.28 18.73 -4.75
CA LEU A 247 -33.89 19.23 -5.96
C LEU A 247 -34.99 18.29 -6.50
N SER A 248 -34.73 16.98 -6.50
CA SER A 248 -35.72 16.00 -6.97
C SER A 248 -36.98 16.04 -6.15
N ARG A 249 -36.88 16.13 -4.83
CA ARG A 249 -38.03 16.24 -3.93
C ARG A 249 -38.74 17.58 -4.10
N GLN A 250 -38.01 18.68 -4.16
CA GLN A 250 -38.55 20.03 -4.24
C GLN A 250 -39.38 20.26 -5.50
N TYR A 251 -38.91 19.72 -6.64
CA TYR A 251 -39.52 19.98 -7.95
C TYR A 251 -40.20 18.77 -8.58
N GLY A 252 -40.32 17.66 -7.87
CA GLY A 252 -40.94 16.42 -8.38
C GLY A 252 -40.24 15.89 -9.63
N ILE A 253 -38.90 15.92 -9.64
CA ILE A 253 -38.09 15.45 -10.77
C ILE A 253 -38.24 13.93 -10.87
N ALA A 254 -38.77 13.45 -12.00
CA ALA A 254 -38.95 12.04 -12.27
C ALA A 254 -37.59 11.30 -12.38
N THR A 255 -36.65 11.93 -13.05
CA THR A 255 -35.29 11.38 -13.23
C THR A 255 -34.31 12.48 -13.65
N TRP A 256 -33.02 12.21 -13.46
CA TRP A 256 -31.92 12.99 -14.01
C TRP A 256 -31.40 12.28 -15.24
N ILE A 257 -31.45 12.95 -16.38
CA ILE A 257 -31.05 12.37 -17.68
C ILE A 257 -30.13 13.32 -18.42
N THR A 258 -29.47 12.80 -19.44
CA THR A 258 -28.65 13.66 -20.29
C THR A 258 -29.46 14.24 -21.43
N PRO A 259 -29.01 15.37 -22.01
CA PRO A 259 -29.59 15.89 -23.24
C PRO A 259 -29.66 14.86 -24.36
N ARG A 260 -28.68 13.98 -24.47
CA ARG A 260 -28.66 12.89 -25.45
C ARG A 260 -29.82 11.91 -25.24
N GLN A 261 -30.03 11.44 -24.01
CA GLN A 261 -31.14 10.53 -23.72
C GLN A 261 -32.52 11.17 -23.94
N LEU A 262 -32.65 12.48 -23.69
CA LEU A 262 -33.85 13.25 -24.05
C LEU A 262 -34.07 13.25 -25.56
N ASP A 263 -33.01 13.45 -26.34
CA ASP A 263 -33.05 13.54 -27.79
C ASP A 263 -33.34 12.16 -28.45
N GLU A 264 -32.80 11.08 -27.91
CA GLU A 264 -33.00 9.71 -28.39
C GLU A 264 -34.42 9.21 -28.20
N ASN A 265 -35.12 9.65 -27.13
CA ASN A 265 -36.54 9.24 -26.88
C ASN A 265 -37.36 10.35 -26.26
N PRO A 266 -37.64 11.41 -27.02
CA PRO A 266 -38.34 12.61 -26.52
C PRO A 266 -39.78 12.32 -26.06
N PHE A 267 -40.47 11.39 -26.73
CA PHE A 267 -41.90 11.07 -26.42
C PHE A 267 -42.08 10.48 -25.01
N ARG A 268 -41.05 9.78 -24.51
CA ARG A 268 -41.07 9.22 -23.16
C ARG A 268 -41.14 10.29 -22.08
N TRP A 269 -40.57 11.44 -22.35
CA TRP A 269 -40.36 12.52 -21.40
C TRP A 269 -41.29 13.70 -21.60
N GLU A 270 -42.02 13.75 -22.70
CA GLU A 270 -42.95 14.84 -23.02
C GLU A 270 -43.88 15.13 -21.86
N GLY A 271 -43.98 16.39 -21.44
CA GLY A 271 -44.81 16.86 -20.35
C GLY A 271 -44.25 16.56 -18.94
N ARG A 272 -43.18 15.75 -18.82
CA ARG A 272 -42.56 15.43 -17.52
C ARG A 272 -41.52 16.46 -17.09
N THR A 273 -41.34 16.57 -15.77
CA THR A 273 -40.25 17.35 -15.20
C THR A 273 -39.02 16.45 -15.05
N VAL A 274 -37.91 16.87 -15.62
CA VAL A 274 -36.65 16.15 -15.60
C VAL A 274 -35.51 17.07 -15.09
N GLY A 275 -34.46 16.47 -14.58
CA GLY A 275 -33.22 17.16 -14.30
C GLY A 275 -32.18 16.87 -15.37
N VAL A 276 -31.51 17.89 -15.86
CA VAL A 276 -30.42 17.80 -16.85
C VAL A 276 -29.26 18.72 -16.45
N ILE A 277 -28.06 18.34 -16.86
CA ILE A 277 -26.86 19.17 -16.65
C ILE A 277 -26.45 19.75 -17.99
N VAL A 278 -26.54 21.05 -18.10
CA VAL A 278 -26.33 21.78 -19.36
C VAL A 278 -25.38 22.96 -19.20
N ARG A 279 -24.93 23.47 -20.34
CA ARG A 279 -24.26 24.77 -20.48
C ARG A 279 -24.98 25.60 -21.53
N LEU A 280 -24.99 26.90 -21.31
CA LEU A 280 -25.47 27.82 -22.33
C LEU A 280 -24.59 27.75 -23.58
N GLU A 281 -25.21 27.55 -24.73
CA GLU A 281 -24.50 27.62 -26.03
C GLU A 281 -24.62 29.01 -26.66
N ARG A 282 -25.86 29.44 -26.89
CA ARG A 282 -26.18 30.77 -27.41
C ARG A 282 -27.62 31.19 -27.08
N MET A 283 -27.84 32.48 -26.95
CA MET A 283 -29.18 33.04 -26.84
C MET A 283 -29.83 33.05 -28.22
N LEU A 284 -31.12 32.70 -28.31
CA LEU A 284 -31.94 32.81 -29.50
C LEU A 284 -32.84 34.04 -29.45
N THR A 285 -33.46 34.28 -28.34
CA THR A 285 -34.27 35.45 -28.03
C THR A 285 -33.91 35.97 -26.64
N ARG A 286 -34.69 36.92 -26.11
CA ARG A 286 -34.45 37.48 -24.78
C ARG A 286 -34.64 36.45 -23.66
N ASP A 287 -35.52 35.45 -23.86
CA ASP A 287 -35.93 34.50 -22.85
C ASP A 287 -35.72 33.01 -23.29
N THR A 288 -35.11 32.83 -24.45
CA THR A 288 -34.91 31.48 -25.03
C THR A 288 -33.45 31.31 -25.50
N ALA A 289 -32.87 30.17 -25.22
CA ALA A 289 -31.50 29.83 -25.61
C ALA A 289 -31.36 28.38 -26.09
N LEU A 290 -30.28 28.14 -26.80
CA LEU A 290 -29.75 26.78 -26.96
C LEU A 290 -28.83 26.45 -25.81
N VAL A 291 -29.05 25.26 -25.23
CA VAL A 291 -28.18 24.70 -24.20
C VAL A 291 -27.69 23.33 -24.63
N ARG A 292 -26.46 23.01 -24.31
CA ARG A 292 -25.83 21.70 -24.57
C ARG A 292 -25.61 20.94 -23.30
N SER A 293 -25.41 19.63 -23.45
CA SER A 293 -24.83 18.83 -22.39
C SER A 293 -23.56 19.46 -21.82
N ALA A 294 -23.45 19.51 -20.50
CA ALA A 294 -22.22 19.90 -19.83
C ALA A 294 -21.09 18.85 -20.00
N GLN A 295 -21.47 17.63 -20.34
CA GLN A 295 -20.55 16.55 -20.69
C GLN A 295 -20.13 16.68 -22.17
N ARG A 296 -18.99 16.12 -22.52
CA ARG A 296 -18.52 16.05 -23.92
C ARG A 296 -19.26 14.93 -24.67
N ASP A 297 -20.57 14.99 -24.71
CA ASP A 297 -21.38 14.14 -25.58
C ASP A 297 -21.76 14.89 -26.86
N TRP A 298 -21.95 14.15 -27.95
CA TRP A 298 -22.35 14.67 -29.26
C TRP A 298 -23.87 14.83 -29.38
N SER A 299 -24.55 15.19 -28.26
CA SER A 299 -25.99 15.39 -28.30
C SER A 299 -26.38 16.67 -29.02
N ALA A 300 -27.56 16.65 -29.66
CA ALA A 300 -28.14 17.85 -30.19
C ALA A 300 -28.43 18.85 -29.05
N PRO A 301 -28.31 20.16 -29.30
CA PRO A 301 -28.69 21.14 -28.29
C PRO A 301 -30.19 21.10 -28.05
N LEU A 302 -30.57 21.47 -26.81
CA LEU A 302 -31.97 21.65 -26.41
C LEU A 302 -32.32 23.14 -26.52
N GLN A 303 -33.55 23.45 -26.95
CA GLN A 303 -34.09 24.80 -26.91
C GLN A 303 -34.74 25.08 -25.58
N LEU A 304 -34.10 25.83 -24.71
CA LEU A 304 -34.55 26.16 -23.36
C LEU A 304 -35.30 27.51 -23.40
N SER A 305 -36.56 27.51 -22.93
CA SER A 305 -37.38 28.70 -22.72
C SER A 305 -37.51 29.04 -21.22
N GLY A 306 -37.92 30.28 -20.95
CA GLY A 306 -38.09 30.80 -19.60
C GLY A 306 -36.77 31.11 -18.88
N ILE A 307 -35.78 31.59 -19.65
CA ILE A 307 -34.53 32.07 -19.10
C ILE A 307 -34.73 33.43 -18.47
N ASP A 308 -34.14 33.66 -17.32
CA ASP A 308 -34.08 34.95 -16.66
C ASP A 308 -32.67 35.57 -16.79
N PRO A 309 -32.48 36.86 -16.44
CA PRO A 309 -31.20 37.50 -16.49
C PRO A 309 -30.11 36.89 -15.65
N ASP A 310 -30.47 36.10 -14.64
CA ASP A 310 -29.55 35.44 -13.71
C ASP A 310 -29.09 34.07 -14.22
N PHE A 311 -29.55 33.66 -15.41
CA PHE A 311 -29.09 32.39 -15.99
C PHE A 311 -27.60 32.47 -16.36
N PRO A 312 -26.78 31.48 -15.91
CA PRO A 312 -25.35 31.52 -16.05
C PRO A 312 -24.86 31.58 -17.51
N ASP A 313 -23.69 32.16 -17.70
CA ASP A 313 -23.03 32.22 -19.00
C ASP A 313 -22.49 30.84 -19.48
N SER A 314 -21.96 30.81 -20.68
CA SER A 314 -21.43 29.59 -21.32
C SER A 314 -20.24 28.92 -20.59
N LYS A 315 -19.62 29.62 -19.62
CA LYS A 315 -18.49 29.10 -18.86
C LYS A 315 -18.90 28.21 -17.70
N HIS A 316 -20.17 28.29 -17.27
CA HIS A 316 -20.68 27.59 -16.13
C HIS A 316 -21.59 26.42 -16.53
N SER A 317 -21.45 25.31 -15.85
CA SER A 317 -22.41 24.22 -15.91
C SER A 317 -23.60 24.54 -15.02
N VAL A 318 -24.78 24.07 -15.38
CA VAL A 318 -26.03 24.36 -14.71
C VAL A 318 -26.79 23.07 -14.47
N LEU A 319 -27.22 22.83 -13.24
CA LEU A 319 -28.26 21.89 -12.93
C LEU A 319 -29.60 22.52 -13.33
N LEU A 320 -30.20 22.03 -14.39
CA LEU A 320 -31.45 22.53 -14.92
C LEU A 320 -32.59 21.55 -14.57
N VAL A 321 -33.62 22.08 -13.96
CA VAL A 321 -34.90 21.40 -13.80
C VAL A 321 -35.81 21.95 -14.88
N ALA A 322 -36.26 21.09 -15.77
CA ALA A 322 -37.05 21.54 -16.91
C ALA A 322 -38.22 20.59 -17.20
N ARG A 323 -39.31 21.17 -17.71
CA ARG A 323 -40.44 20.42 -18.29
C ARG A 323 -40.13 20.17 -19.76
N VAL A 324 -40.22 18.94 -20.19
CA VAL A 324 -39.93 18.55 -21.58
C VAL A 324 -41.15 18.89 -22.48
N GLY A 325 -40.89 19.59 -23.54
CA GLY A 325 -41.86 19.94 -24.58
C GLY A 325 -41.70 19.05 -25.81
N LYS A 326 -42.09 19.61 -26.97
CA LYS A 326 -42.04 18.95 -28.29
C LYS A 326 -40.83 19.45 -29.08
N ARG A 327 -40.56 18.85 -30.21
CA ARG A 327 -39.63 19.42 -31.19
C ARG A 327 -40.28 20.59 -31.93
N GLU A 328 -39.61 21.73 -31.92
CA GLU A 328 -40.07 22.96 -32.55
C GLU A 328 -38.90 23.57 -33.36
N ARG A 329 -39.24 24.40 -34.34
CA ARG A 329 -38.23 25.18 -35.08
C ARG A 329 -37.51 26.17 -34.16
N SER A 330 -36.34 26.56 -34.56
CA SER A 330 -35.55 27.58 -33.83
C SER A 330 -36.36 28.84 -33.54
N ALA A 331 -36.37 29.29 -32.28
CA ALA A 331 -37.19 30.45 -31.85
C ALA A 331 -36.71 31.76 -32.47
N ASP A 332 -35.49 31.84 -32.97
CA ASP A 332 -34.97 33.05 -33.65
C ASP A 332 -35.33 33.09 -35.15
N GLY A 333 -35.92 32.03 -35.69
CA GLY A 333 -36.31 31.91 -37.10
C GLY A 333 -35.16 31.92 -38.10
N ARG A 334 -33.92 31.93 -37.63
CA ARG A 334 -32.72 31.97 -38.47
C ARG A 334 -32.21 30.61 -38.89
N ASP A 335 -32.64 29.58 -38.21
CA ASP A 335 -32.19 28.21 -38.38
C ASP A 335 -33.42 27.34 -38.74
N GLU A 336 -33.31 26.52 -39.81
CA GLU A 336 -34.35 25.58 -40.21
C GLU A 336 -34.37 24.33 -39.31
N ALA A 337 -33.38 24.21 -38.47
CA ALA A 337 -33.27 23.07 -37.53
C ALA A 337 -34.41 23.07 -36.52
N SER A 338 -34.86 21.87 -36.18
CA SER A 338 -35.81 21.68 -35.07
C SER A 338 -35.11 21.13 -33.83
N TYR A 339 -35.41 21.74 -32.71
CA TYR A 339 -34.82 21.39 -31.42
C TYR A 339 -35.90 20.83 -30.49
N LEU A 340 -35.49 19.91 -29.62
CA LEU A 340 -36.37 19.51 -28.50
C LEU A 340 -36.47 20.68 -27.54
N THR A 341 -37.71 21.13 -27.30
CA THR A 341 -37.97 22.26 -26.39
C THR A 341 -38.00 21.77 -24.95
N VAL A 342 -37.45 22.56 -24.05
CA VAL A 342 -37.57 22.37 -22.61
C VAL A 342 -37.89 23.71 -21.95
N GLN A 343 -38.84 23.71 -21.03
CA GLN A 343 -39.20 24.91 -20.27
C GLN A 343 -38.53 24.88 -18.91
N ARG A 344 -37.80 25.91 -18.56
CA ARG A 344 -37.17 26.04 -17.25
C ARG A 344 -38.22 26.07 -16.13
N VAL A 345 -38.04 25.21 -15.14
CA VAL A 345 -38.74 25.22 -13.85
C VAL A 345 -37.86 25.87 -12.79
N ALA A 346 -36.62 25.43 -12.73
CA ALA A 346 -35.63 25.97 -11.84
C ALA A 346 -34.20 25.73 -12.40
N HIS A 347 -33.24 26.42 -11.87
CA HIS A 347 -31.83 26.12 -12.16
C HIS A 347 -30.94 26.41 -10.97
N ARG A 348 -29.75 25.82 -10.98
CA ARG A 348 -28.66 26.08 -10.02
C ARG A 348 -27.34 26.10 -10.76
N THR A 349 -26.58 27.16 -10.60
CA THR A 349 -25.22 27.24 -11.12
C THR A 349 -24.32 26.27 -10.37
N CYS A 350 -23.49 25.53 -11.08
CA CYS A 350 -22.52 24.64 -10.51
C CYS A 350 -21.25 25.39 -10.13
N GLU A 351 -20.61 24.98 -9.07
CA GLU A 351 -19.31 25.50 -8.66
C GLU A 351 -18.21 25.08 -9.64
N ARG A 352 -16.99 25.60 -9.44
CA ARG A 352 -15.83 25.36 -10.32
C ARG A 352 -15.52 23.90 -10.60
N ASP A 353 -15.82 23.02 -9.63
CA ASP A 353 -15.58 21.57 -9.69
C ASP A 353 -16.69 20.79 -10.42
N GLY A 354 -17.66 21.49 -11.00
CA GLY A 354 -18.79 20.90 -11.71
C GLY A 354 -20.04 20.70 -10.86
N CYS A 355 -21.06 20.10 -11.45
CA CYS A 355 -22.34 19.84 -10.78
C CYS A 355 -22.39 18.50 -10.03
N GLY A 356 -21.30 17.79 -9.90
CA GLY A 356 -21.33 16.42 -9.42
C GLY A 356 -21.84 15.44 -10.50
N GLU A 357 -21.70 15.80 -11.78
CA GLU A 357 -22.07 14.99 -12.95
C GLU A 357 -21.36 13.64 -12.95
N TRP A 358 -20.24 13.50 -12.27
CA TRP A 358 -19.52 12.26 -12.07
C TRP A 358 -20.29 11.26 -11.17
N LEU A 359 -21.27 11.69 -10.41
CA LEU A 359 -22.22 10.80 -9.70
C LEU A 359 -23.25 10.18 -10.65
N LEU A 360 -23.38 10.77 -11.83
CA LEU A 360 -24.32 10.37 -12.86
C LEU A 360 -23.64 9.43 -13.86
N TRP A 361 -22.77 8.53 -13.38
CA TRP A 361 -22.05 7.60 -14.24
C TRP A 361 -22.96 6.58 -14.90
N TRP A 362 -22.77 6.46 -16.19
CA TRP A 362 -23.47 5.62 -17.12
C TRP A 362 -23.26 4.13 -16.85
N ARG A 363 -24.32 3.38 -16.71
CA ARG A 363 -24.32 1.94 -16.95
C ARG A 363 -24.73 1.71 -18.39
N GLY A 364 -23.77 1.60 -19.31
CA GLY A 364 -24.08 1.19 -20.68
C GLY A 364 -25.05 2.08 -21.44
N ASN A 365 -25.30 1.76 -22.70
CA ASN A 365 -26.02 2.60 -23.66
C ASN A 365 -27.53 2.84 -23.39
N ASN A 366 -28.11 2.35 -22.30
CA ASN A 366 -29.57 2.41 -22.09
C ASN A 366 -30.00 2.70 -20.65
N ASP A 367 -29.11 3.05 -19.73
CA ASP A 367 -29.50 3.17 -18.33
C ASP A 367 -29.93 4.58 -17.96
N GLU A 368 -31.21 4.68 -17.61
CA GLU A 368 -31.74 5.80 -16.88
C GLU A 368 -31.02 5.95 -15.54
N LEU A 369 -30.71 7.18 -15.19
CA LEU A 369 -30.25 7.51 -13.85
C LEU A 369 -31.42 7.37 -12.88
N VAL A 370 -31.58 6.18 -12.31
CA VAL A 370 -32.55 5.93 -11.26
C VAL A 370 -31.95 6.40 -9.94
N TRP A 371 -32.51 7.48 -9.41
CA TRP A 371 -32.17 7.98 -8.07
C TRP A 371 -32.84 7.09 -7.02
N GLY A 372 -32.04 6.57 -6.11
CA GLY A 372 -32.56 5.87 -4.94
C GLY A 372 -31.94 4.50 -4.66
N GLU A 373 -31.29 3.86 -5.62
CA GLU A 373 -30.58 2.62 -5.34
C GLU A 373 -29.14 2.91 -4.91
N PRO A 374 -28.62 2.25 -3.88
CA PRO A 374 -27.23 2.39 -3.51
C PRO A 374 -26.36 1.90 -4.67
N PHE A 375 -25.39 2.71 -5.08
CA PHE A 375 -24.33 2.28 -5.97
C PHE A 375 -23.57 1.13 -5.30
N THR A 376 -23.95 -0.09 -5.61
CA THR A 376 -23.10 -1.23 -5.34
C THR A 376 -22.02 -1.24 -6.40
N ALA A 377 -20.82 -0.82 -6.04
CA ALA A 377 -19.64 -1.09 -6.82
C ALA A 377 -19.55 -2.62 -7.01
N ARG A 378 -19.60 -3.06 -8.26
CA ARG A 378 -19.20 -4.41 -8.66
C ARG A 378 -17.73 -4.40 -9.07
#